data_2f1c2b766efc0639c41e0a3447f5f9fe
#
_entry.id   2f1c2b766efc0639c41e0a3447f5f9fe
#
_cell.length_a   1.000
_cell.length_b   1.000
_cell.length_c   1.000
_cell.angle_alpha   90.00
_cell.angle_beta   90.00
_cell.angle_gamma   90.00
#
_symmetry.space_group_name_H-M   'P 1'
#
loop_
_entity.id
_entity.type
_entity.pdbx_description
1 polymer ?
#
loop_
_entity_poly.entity_id
_entity_poly.type
_entity_poly.pdbx_seq_one_letter_code
_entity_poly.pdbx_strand_id
1 'polypeptide(L)'
;SAEVRHLSATDATLGALIERVEQRVGAPPVPLPPPADWPTVGTASHEYLPVTAQGLWLPEKTVLTQALTELGSGFWVMTPLQLDDGAQVLVNRGFVPQEQRAQWLTTPMPASTPPTSTTATVQGLLRMSEPDGGFLRTNAPAEQRWYSRDIAAIGHWLQLPETAPFFIDAGLPPVPGAAVPPAADTRWPRAGMTVIRFHNSHLVYALTWYGLALMVAGAGWYVARYERRLRGFARPATTFAPDDTSSS
;
A
#
# COMPACT_ATOMS: atom_id res chain seq x y z
N SER A 1 22.07 7.29 -24.67
CA SER A 1 20.80 7.18 -25.43
C SER A 1 20.08 5.82 -25.24
N ALA A 2 20.73 4.77 -24.78
CA ALA A 2 20.09 3.48 -24.46
C ALA A 2 19.34 3.54 -23.11
N GLU A 3 19.92 4.17 -22.10
CA GLU A 3 19.30 4.36 -20.78
C GLU A 3 18.02 5.19 -20.82
N VAL A 4 17.98 6.25 -21.63
CA VAL A 4 16.78 7.08 -21.79
C VAL A 4 15.64 6.29 -22.44
N ARG A 5 15.94 5.36 -23.33
CA ARG A 5 14.94 4.46 -23.94
C ARG A 5 14.43 3.41 -22.94
N HIS A 6 15.27 2.92 -22.06
CA HIS A 6 14.84 1.99 -20.99
C HIS A 6 13.92 2.67 -19.99
N LEU A 7 14.22 3.87 -19.55
CA LEU A 7 13.37 4.64 -18.63
C LEU A 7 12.01 4.95 -19.25
N SER A 8 11.96 5.40 -20.51
CA SER A 8 10.69 5.69 -21.19
C SER A 8 9.83 4.43 -21.47
N ALA A 9 10.47 3.28 -21.72
CA ALA A 9 9.75 2.01 -21.88
C ALA A 9 9.15 1.53 -20.56
N THR A 10 9.86 1.71 -19.44
CA THR A 10 9.38 1.34 -18.10
C THR A 10 8.21 2.24 -17.67
N ASP A 11 8.26 3.54 -17.94
CA ASP A 11 7.18 4.48 -17.64
C ASP A 11 5.93 4.19 -18.48
N ALA A 12 6.08 3.87 -19.77
CA ALA A 12 4.98 3.48 -20.62
C ALA A 12 4.32 2.18 -20.18
N THR A 13 5.13 1.21 -19.71
CA THR A 13 4.62 -0.07 -19.18
C THR A 13 3.89 0.13 -17.87
N LEU A 14 4.39 0.98 -16.98
CA LEU A 14 3.74 1.33 -15.71
C LEU A 14 2.42 2.08 -15.96
N GLY A 15 2.40 3.04 -16.87
CA GLY A 15 1.19 3.77 -17.26
C GLY A 15 0.10 2.84 -17.80
N ALA A 16 0.46 1.91 -18.68
CA ALA A 16 -0.46 0.91 -19.21
C ALA A 16 -0.98 -0.06 -18.12
N LEU A 17 -0.15 -0.37 -17.12
CA LEU A 17 -0.58 -1.20 -15.98
C LEU A 17 -1.58 -0.46 -15.09
N ILE A 18 -1.32 0.81 -14.79
CA ILE A 18 -2.20 1.66 -14.00
C ILE A 18 -3.56 1.79 -14.69
N GLU A 19 -3.56 2.14 -15.98
CA GLU A 19 -4.79 2.27 -16.77
C GLU A 19 -5.61 0.98 -16.79
N ARG A 20 -4.95 -0.17 -16.94
CA ARG A 20 -5.60 -1.50 -16.91
C ARG A 20 -6.23 -1.79 -15.55
N VAL A 21 -5.58 -1.42 -14.45
CA VAL A 21 -6.12 -1.59 -13.11
C VAL A 21 -7.32 -0.66 -12.90
N GLU A 22 -7.24 0.60 -13.32
CA GLU A 22 -8.33 1.56 -13.21
C GLU A 22 -9.56 1.13 -14.01
N GLN A 23 -9.36 0.66 -15.24
CA GLN A 23 -10.44 0.10 -16.09
C GLN A 23 -11.07 -1.14 -15.45
N ARG A 24 -10.26 -2.01 -14.85
CA ARG A 24 -10.74 -3.21 -14.17
C ARG A 24 -11.61 -2.88 -12.97
N VAL A 25 -11.17 -1.96 -12.15
CA VAL A 25 -11.89 -1.52 -10.93
C VAL A 25 -13.25 -0.91 -11.25
N GLY A 26 -13.38 -0.23 -12.37
CA GLY A 26 -14.65 0.33 -12.84
C GLY A 26 -15.61 -0.69 -13.51
N ALA A 27 -15.18 -1.94 -13.70
CA ALA A 27 -16.02 -2.96 -14.31
C ALA A 27 -17.11 -3.46 -13.34
N PRO A 28 -18.23 -3.97 -13.85
CA PRO A 28 -19.24 -4.59 -13.01
C PRO A 28 -18.66 -5.84 -12.31
N PRO A 29 -19.08 -6.13 -11.05
CA PRO A 29 -18.62 -7.30 -10.33
C PRO A 29 -18.99 -8.61 -11.04
N VAL A 30 -18.01 -9.52 -11.10
CA VAL A 30 -18.22 -10.88 -11.62
C VAL A 30 -18.31 -11.87 -10.45
N PRO A 31 -18.89 -13.06 -10.64
CA PRO A 31 -18.87 -14.10 -9.63
C PRO A 31 -17.43 -14.44 -9.20
N LEU A 32 -17.23 -14.75 -7.93
CA LEU A 32 -15.93 -15.21 -7.42
C LEU A 32 -15.50 -16.48 -8.19
N PRO A 33 -14.22 -16.62 -8.61
CA PRO A 33 -13.71 -17.84 -9.21
C PRO A 33 -13.99 -19.07 -8.32
N PRO A 34 -14.52 -20.16 -8.88
CA PRO A 34 -14.77 -21.39 -8.11
C PRO A 34 -13.43 -22.04 -7.68
N PRO A 35 -13.43 -22.92 -6.67
CA PRO A 35 -12.21 -23.57 -6.19
C PRO A 35 -11.37 -24.26 -7.25
N ALA A 36 -11.99 -24.82 -8.27
CA ALA A 36 -11.30 -25.46 -9.39
C ALA A 36 -10.39 -24.50 -10.18
N ASP A 37 -10.74 -23.22 -10.21
CA ASP A 37 -10.01 -22.19 -10.96
C ASP A 37 -8.95 -21.45 -10.10
N TRP A 38 -8.93 -21.65 -8.77
CA TRP A 38 -8.00 -20.97 -7.88
C TRP A 38 -6.53 -21.10 -8.26
N PRO A 39 -6.04 -22.25 -8.76
CA PRO A 39 -4.65 -22.36 -9.21
C PRO A 39 -4.27 -21.42 -10.37
N THR A 40 -5.26 -20.90 -11.11
CA THR A 40 -5.06 -19.99 -12.24
C THR A 40 -5.20 -18.51 -11.85
N VAL A 41 -5.68 -18.24 -10.61
CA VAL A 41 -5.85 -16.88 -10.11
C VAL A 41 -4.49 -16.27 -9.81
N GLY A 42 -4.18 -15.15 -10.42
CA GLY A 42 -2.90 -14.47 -10.25
C GLY A 42 -3.01 -12.96 -10.33
N THR A 43 -1.95 -12.28 -9.90
CA THR A 43 -1.87 -10.81 -9.83
C THR A 43 -2.18 -10.14 -11.17
N ALA A 44 -1.61 -10.64 -12.27
CA ALA A 44 -1.77 -10.01 -13.58
C ALA A 44 -3.23 -10.01 -14.07
N SER A 45 -3.98 -11.05 -13.76
CA SER A 45 -5.34 -11.28 -14.28
C SER A 45 -6.44 -10.92 -13.28
N HIS A 46 -6.22 -11.08 -11.98
CA HIS A 46 -7.28 -11.01 -10.98
C HIS A 46 -7.10 -9.93 -9.91
N GLU A 47 -5.89 -9.39 -9.72
CA GLU A 47 -5.69 -8.32 -8.74
C GLU A 47 -6.60 -7.13 -9.04
N TYR A 48 -7.32 -6.65 -8.01
CA TYR A 48 -8.33 -5.58 -8.09
C TYR A 48 -9.55 -5.89 -9.00
N LEU A 49 -9.81 -7.16 -9.28
CA LEU A 49 -11.02 -7.55 -10.01
C LEU A 49 -12.25 -7.37 -9.09
N PRO A 50 -13.28 -6.60 -9.52
CA PRO A 50 -14.53 -6.56 -8.79
C PRO A 50 -15.22 -7.93 -8.79
N VAL A 51 -15.52 -8.46 -7.61
CA VAL A 51 -16.13 -9.77 -7.45
C VAL A 51 -17.34 -9.72 -6.53
N THR A 52 -18.24 -10.69 -6.74
CA THR A 52 -19.37 -10.96 -5.84
C THR A 52 -19.24 -12.38 -5.32
N ALA A 53 -19.37 -12.55 -4.00
CA ALA A 53 -19.40 -13.82 -3.30
C ALA A 53 -20.65 -13.93 -2.42
N GLN A 54 -21.23 -15.11 -2.34
CA GLN A 54 -22.32 -15.43 -1.40
C GLN A 54 -21.89 -16.54 -0.47
N GLY A 55 -22.32 -16.47 0.78
CA GLY A 55 -21.95 -17.49 1.77
C GLY A 55 -22.39 -17.14 3.17
N LEU A 56 -21.90 -17.92 4.11
CA LEU A 56 -22.17 -17.78 5.54
C LEU A 56 -20.94 -17.15 6.22
N TRP A 57 -21.16 -16.10 7.00
CA TRP A 57 -20.10 -15.54 7.82
C TRP A 57 -19.69 -16.52 8.93
N LEU A 58 -18.39 -16.59 9.19
CA LEU A 58 -17.79 -17.28 10.34
C LEU A 58 -17.17 -16.24 11.29
N PRO A 59 -18.01 -15.44 12.00
CA PRO A 59 -17.54 -14.31 12.79
C PRO A 59 -16.64 -14.72 13.95
N GLU A 60 -16.78 -15.93 14.48
CA GLU A 60 -15.94 -16.49 15.53
C GLU A 60 -14.50 -16.75 15.08
N LYS A 61 -14.27 -16.79 13.77
CA LYS A 61 -12.94 -16.95 13.13
C LYS A 61 -12.37 -15.63 12.62
N THR A 62 -12.85 -14.50 13.12
CA THR A 62 -12.32 -13.18 12.73
C THR A 62 -10.91 -12.97 13.29
N VAL A 63 -10.01 -12.45 12.46
CA VAL A 63 -8.69 -11.97 12.86
C VAL A 63 -8.54 -10.50 12.53
N LEU A 64 -7.69 -9.81 13.30
CA LEU A 64 -7.39 -8.39 13.10
C LEU A 64 -5.95 -8.25 12.63
N THR A 65 -5.75 -7.72 11.41
CA THR A 65 -4.42 -7.42 10.88
C THR A 65 -4.12 -5.93 11.05
N GLN A 66 -2.91 -5.59 11.48
CA GLN A 66 -2.51 -4.19 11.68
C GLN A 66 -2.67 -3.39 10.39
N ALA A 67 -3.16 -2.17 10.55
CA ALA A 67 -3.39 -1.24 9.46
C ALA A 67 -2.94 0.17 9.83
N LEU A 68 -2.34 0.86 8.86
CA LEU A 68 -2.10 2.29 8.90
C LEU A 68 -2.82 2.92 7.72
N THR A 69 -3.78 3.78 7.99
CA THR A 69 -4.64 4.42 6.98
C THR A 69 -4.67 5.93 7.17
N GLU A 70 -5.37 6.63 6.29
CA GLU A 70 -5.65 8.07 6.47
C GLU A 70 -6.45 8.37 7.76
N LEU A 71 -7.16 7.36 8.30
CA LEU A 71 -7.88 7.45 9.57
C LEU A 71 -6.98 7.16 10.79
N GLY A 72 -5.68 6.94 10.57
CA GLY A 72 -4.72 6.62 11.62
C GLY A 72 -4.41 5.14 11.74
N SER A 73 -3.84 4.76 12.88
CA SER A 73 -3.49 3.38 13.21
C SER A 73 -4.71 2.59 13.67
N GLY A 74 -4.81 1.35 13.24
CA GLY A 74 -5.91 0.47 13.60
C GLY A 74 -5.73 -0.92 13.00
N PHE A 75 -6.84 -1.53 12.59
CA PHE A 75 -6.85 -2.92 12.11
C PHE A 75 -7.80 -3.10 10.94
N TRP A 76 -7.42 -3.99 10.03
CA TRP A 76 -8.34 -4.61 9.08
C TRP A 76 -9.03 -5.79 9.74
N VAL A 77 -10.35 -5.87 9.57
CA VAL A 77 -11.18 -6.95 10.10
C VAL A 77 -11.30 -8.05 9.06
N MET A 78 -10.54 -9.12 9.22
CA MET A 78 -10.51 -10.27 8.32
C MET A 78 -11.43 -11.36 8.86
N THR A 79 -12.57 -11.58 8.19
CA THR A 79 -13.56 -12.59 8.58
C THR A 79 -13.73 -13.61 7.47
N PRO A 80 -13.68 -14.93 7.73
CA PRO A 80 -13.97 -15.93 6.71
C PRO A 80 -15.45 -15.92 6.32
N LEU A 81 -15.69 -16.10 5.03
CA LEU A 81 -16.98 -16.37 4.42
C LEU A 81 -16.95 -17.80 3.87
N GLN A 82 -17.81 -18.67 4.37
CA GLN A 82 -17.98 -20.02 3.86
C GLN A 82 -18.91 -19.98 2.66
N LEU A 83 -18.42 -20.41 1.50
CA LEU A 83 -19.15 -20.47 0.25
C LEU A 83 -20.11 -21.69 0.24
N ASP A 84 -21.04 -21.73 -0.71
CA ASP A 84 -22.05 -22.79 -0.82
C ASP A 84 -21.44 -24.19 -1.05
N ASP A 85 -20.26 -24.26 -1.66
CA ASP A 85 -19.49 -25.49 -1.88
C ASP A 85 -18.68 -25.95 -0.66
N GLY A 86 -18.71 -25.19 0.43
CA GLY A 86 -17.98 -25.46 1.67
C GLY A 86 -16.58 -24.86 1.75
N ALA A 87 -16.04 -24.36 0.66
CA ALA A 87 -14.78 -23.64 0.62
C ALA A 87 -14.90 -22.30 1.34
N GLN A 88 -13.76 -21.72 1.77
CA GLN A 88 -13.75 -20.45 2.48
C GLN A 88 -12.92 -19.41 1.72
N VAL A 89 -13.40 -18.17 1.76
CA VAL A 89 -12.63 -17.00 1.34
C VAL A 89 -12.54 -16.01 2.50
N LEU A 90 -11.34 -15.47 2.75
CA LEU A 90 -11.18 -14.40 3.72
C LEU A 90 -11.69 -13.09 3.13
N VAL A 91 -12.45 -12.36 3.92
CA VAL A 91 -12.99 -11.05 3.54
C VAL A 91 -12.48 -10.00 4.50
N ASN A 92 -11.79 -9.00 3.97
CA ASN A 92 -11.51 -7.77 4.70
C ASN A 92 -12.80 -6.93 4.75
N ARG A 93 -13.46 -6.93 5.89
CA ARG A 93 -14.72 -6.20 6.10
C ARG A 93 -14.50 -4.69 6.22
N GLY A 94 -13.26 -4.26 6.38
CA GLY A 94 -12.89 -2.87 6.49
C GLY A 94 -12.02 -2.56 7.71
N PHE A 95 -11.76 -1.26 7.88
CA PHE A 95 -10.90 -0.72 8.93
C PHE A 95 -11.68 -0.45 10.22
N VAL A 96 -11.02 -0.70 11.35
CA VAL A 96 -11.45 -0.28 12.69
C VAL A 96 -10.30 0.42 13.40
N PRO A 97 -10.56 1.53 14.13
CA PRO A 97 -9.52 2.21 14.90
C PRO A 97 -9.06 1.37 16.10
N GLN A 98 -7.89 1.73 16.64
CA GLN A 98 -7.25 1.02 17.74
C GLN A 98 -8.15 0.86 18.97
N GLU A 99 -8.97 1.87 19.26
CA GLU A 99 -9.86 1.92 20.43
C GLU A 99 -10.99 0.89 20.34
N GLN A 100 -11.33 0.46 19.13
CA GLN A 100 -12.41 -0.50 18.90
C GLN A 100 -11.91 -1.96 18.79
N ARG A 101 -10.60 -2.18 18.91
CA ARG A 101 -9.99 -3.50 18.80
C ARG A 101 -10.71 -4.57 19.64
N ALA A 102 -11.03 -4.24 20.89
CA ALA A 102 -11.64 -5.18 21.83
C ALA A 102 -13.02 -5.67 21.38
N GLN A 103 -13.80 -4.86 20.68
CA GLN A 103 -15.13 -5.21 20.19
C GLN A 103 -15.09 -6.23 19.05
N TRP A 104 -13.94 -6.28 18.34
CA TRP A 104 -13.74 -7.13 17.17
C TRP A 104 -12.84 -8.34 17.45
N LEU A 105 -12.22 -8.41 18.63
CA LEU A 105 -11.57 -9.60 19.12
C LEU A 105 -12.68 -10.56 19.61
N THR A 106 -13.07 -11.47 18.77
CA THR A 106 -13.98 -12.53 19.19
C THR A 106 -13.31 -13.36 20.27
N THR A 107 -13.85 -13.30 21.48
CA THR A 107 -13.60 -14.34 22.47
C THR A 107 -14.10 -15.64 21.86
N PRO A 108 -13.33 -16.73 21.86
CA PRO A 108 -13.83 -18.01 21.38
C PRO A 108 -15.15 -18.30 22.09
N MET A 109 -16.26 -18.27 21.35
CA MET A 109 -17.54 -18.67 21.92
C MET A 109 -17.45 -20.16 22.28
N PRO A 110 -17.95 -20.54 23.47
CA PRO A 110 -18.03 -21.96 23.82
C PRO A 110 -18.81 -22.71 22.74
N ALA A 111 -18.33 -23.89 22.36
CA ALA A 111 -18.81 -24.71 21.26
C ALA A 111 -20.32 -25.11 21.35
N SER A 112 -21.03 -24.63 22.34
CA SER A 112 -22.45 -24.92 22.61
C SER A 112 -23.44 -23.91 22.06
N THR A 113 -22.95 -22.77 21.50
CA THR A 113 -23.85 -21.78 20.84
C THR A 113 -23.84 -22.07 19.36
N PRO A 114 -24.98 -22.33 18.70
CA PRO A 114 -25.00 -22.50 17.25
C PRO A 114 -24.45 -21.21 16.61
N PRO A 115 -23.55 -21.32 15.64
CA PRO A 115 -23.01 -20.15 14.95
C PRO A 115 -24.20 -19.38 14.37
N THR A 116 -24.33 -18.12 14.74
CA THR A 116 -25.29 -17.20 14.11
C THR A 116 -24.74 -16.87 12.72
N SER A 117 -24.71 -17.90 11.87
CA SER A 117 -24.26 -17.76 10.49
C SER A 117 -25.33 -16.98 9.73
N THR A 118 -25.02 -15.74 9.45
CA THR A 118 -25.86 -14.91 8.61
C THR A 118 -25.40 -15.05 7.18
N THR A 119 -26.30 -15.51 6.31
CA THR A 119 -26.04 -15.50 4.86
C THR A 119 -25.82 -14.07 4.39
N ALA A 120 -24.76 -13.87 3.63
CA ALA A 120 -24.40 -12.57 3.12
C ALA A 120 -24.00 -12.64 1.65
N THR A 121 -24.31 -11.57 0.93
CA THR A 121 -23.71 -11.29 -0.37
C THR A 121 -22.66 -10.19 -0.18
N VAL A 122 -21.43 -10.50 -0.54
CA VAL A 122 -20.29 -9.58 -0.43
C VAL A 122 -19.87 -9.14 -1.83
N GLN A 123 -19.73 -7.84 -2.03
CA GLN A 123 -19.09 -7.26 -3.21
C GLN A 123 -17.81 -6.55 -2.79
N GLY A 124 -16.76 -6.69 -3.57
CA GLY A 124 -15.48 -6.08 -3.27
C GLY A 124 -14.44 -6.36 -4.34
N LEU A 125 -13.20 -6.00 -4.04
CA LEU A 125 -12.06 -6.23 -4.92
C LEU A 125 -11.30 -7.48 -4.51
N LEU A 126 -11.03 -8.38 -5.47
CA LEU A 126 -10.17 -9.53 -5.25
C LEU A 126 -8.72 -9.05 -5.06
N ARG A 127 -8.08 -9.52 -3.98
CA ARG A 127 -6.72 -9.16 -3.62
C ARG A 127 -5.87 -10.41 -3.37
N MET A 128 -4.65 -10.38 -3.87
CA MET A 128 -3.70 -11.47 -3.61
C MET A 128 -3.23 -11.44 -2.16
N SER A 129 -2.83 -12.61 -1.65
CA SER A 129 -2.20 -12.74 -0.34
C SER A 129 -0.95 -11.85 -0.23
N GLU A 130 -0.75 -11.27 0.95
CA GLU A 130 0.37 -10.36 1.24
C GLU A 130 1.26 -10.96 2.35
N PRO A 131 2.03 -12.03 2.08
CA PRO A 131 2.82 -12.73 3.10
C PRO A 131 3.92 -11.84 3.70
N ASP A 132 4.50 -10.94 2.89
CA ASP A 132 5.65 -10.10 3.26
C ASP A 132 5.26 -8.68 3.67
N GLY A 133 3.99 -8.44 4.01
CA GLY A 133 3.42 -7.10 4.23
C GLY A 133 3.92 -6.30 5.43
N GLY A 134 4.76 -6.87 6.28
CA GLY A 134 5.29 -6.19 7.46
C GLY A 134 6.78 -5.92 7.35
N PHE A 135 7.20 -4.70 7.01
CA PHE A 135 8.62 -4.34 7.08
C PHE A 135 9.16 -4.60 8.49
N LEU A 136 10.06 -5.57 8.62
CA LEU A 136 10.73 -6.01 9.86
C LEU A 136 9.80 -6.64 10.94
N ARG A 137 8.58 -7.03 10.62
CA ARG A 137 7.67 -7.66 11.60
C ARG A 137 7.09 -8.96 11.05
N THR A 138 7.27 -10.03 11.80
CA THR A 138 6.70 -11.34 11.50
C THR A 138 5.36 -11.51 12.23
N ASN A 139 4.38 -12.13 11.57
CA ASN A 139 3.12 -12.49 12.19
C ASN A 139 3.35 -13.36 13.43
N ALA A 140 2.66 -13.07 14.52
CA ALA A 140 2.69 -13.81 15.79
C ALA A 140 1.26 -14.27 16.15
N PRO A 141 0.76 -15.33 15.52
CA PRO A 141 -0.62 -15.79 15.72
C PRO A 141 -0.96 -16.13 17.17
N ALA A 142 -0.02 -16.75 17.90
CA ALA A 142 -0.20 -17.10 19.31
C ALA A 142 -0.47 -15.87 20.21
N GLU A 143 0.00 -14.69 19.80
CA GLU A 143 -0.24 -13.43 20.49
C GLU A 143 -1.41 -12.64 19.86
N GLN A 144 -2.12 -13.24 18.93
CA GLN A 144 -3.16 -12.56 18.11
C GLN A 144 -2.65 -11.27 17.44
N ARG A 145 -1.39 -11.31 16.98
CA ARG A 145 -0.74 -10.19 16.30
C ARG A 145 -0.46 -10.54 14.85
N TRP A 146 -1.19 -9.89 13.97
CA TRP A 146 -1.06 -10.03 12.54
C TRP A 146 -0.59 -8.71 11.95
N TYR A 147 0.54 -8.73 11.26
CA TYR A 147 1.16 -7.55 10.64
C TYR A 147 0.97 -7.53 9.14
N SER A 148 0.55 -8.66 8.55
CA SER A 148 0.31 -8.80 7.12
C SER A 148 -0.96 -9.61 6.88
N ARG A 149 -1.54 -9.43 5.70
CA ARG A 149 -2.70 -10.21 5.24
C ARG A 149 -2.21 -11.47 4.53
N ASP A 150 -1.45 -12.27 5.24
CA ASP A 150 -0.97 -13.58 4.80
C ASP A 150 -2.12 -14.60 4.93
N ILE A 151 -2.79 -14.83 3.81
CA ILE A 151 -4.01 -15.67 3.77
C ILE A 151 -3.70 -17.12 4.11
N ALA A 152 -2.56 -17.64 3.68
CA ALA A 152 -2.15 -19.00 3.99
C ALA A 152 -1.89 -19.18 5.49
N ALA A 153 -1.16 -18.26 6.12
CA ALA A 153 -0.89 -18.31 7.56
C ALA A 153 -2.17 -18.13 8.39
N ILE A 154 -3.06 -17.19 7.99
CA ILE A 154 -4.34 -16.98 8.67
C ILE A 154 -5.24 -18.20 8.52
N GLY A 155 -5.39 -18.76 7.32
CA GLY A 155 -6.19 -19.96 7.07
C GLY A 155 -5.71 -21.16 7.87
N HIS A 156 -4.40 -21.37 7.92
CA HIS A 156 -3.79 -22.43 8.75
C HIS A 156 -4.08 -22.22 10.24
N TRP A 157 -3.89 -21.01 10.76
CA TRP A 157 -4.15 -20.69 12.17
C TRP A 157 -5.61 -20.90 12.54
N LEU A 158 -6.54 -20.50 11.68
CA LEU A 158 -7.99 -20.66 11.89
C LEU A 158 -8.50 -22.08 11.62
N GLN A 159 -7.62 -22.98 11.18
CA GLN A 159 -7.98 -24.36 10.79
C GLN A 159 -9.11 -24.37 9.76
N LEU A 160 -8.98 -23.56 8.73
CA LEU A 160 -9.91 -23.54 7.61
C LEU A 160 -9.54 -24.68 6.64
N PRO A 161 -10.48 -25.61 6.31
CA PRO A 161 -10.14 -26.80 5.54
C PRO A 161 -9.77 -26.51 4.08
N GLU A 162 -10.44 -25.55 3.47
CA GLU A 162 -10.21 -25.17 2.07
C GLU A 162 -10.34 -23.67 1.93
N THR A 163 -9.19 -22.97 1.89
CA THR A 163 -9.12 -21.51 1.86
C THR A 163 -8.63 -21.03 0.50
N ALA A 164 -9.36 -20.08 -0.08
CA ALA A 164 -8.92 -19.38 -1.29
C ALA A 164 -7.53 -18.74 -1.08
N PRO A 165 -6.61 -18.81 -2.06
CA PRO A 165 -5.26 -18.21 -1.94
C PRO A 165 -5.25 -16.68 -2.08
N PHE A 166 -6.40 -16.07 -2.08
CA PHE A 166 -6.66 -14.64 -2.18
C PHE A 166 -7.73 -14.23 -1.17
N PHE A 167 -8.01 -12.96 -1.07
CA PHE A 167 -9.08 -12.43 -0.22
C PHE A 167 -9.91 -11.39 -0.97
N ILE A 168 -11.03 -10.97 -0.36
CA ILE A 168 -11.88 -9.91 -0.89
C ILE A 168 -11.75 -8.69 0.02
N ASP A 169 -11.36 -7.55 -0.54
CA ASP A 169 -11.53 -6.24 0.12
C ASP A 169 -12.98 -5.79 -0.09
N ALA A 170 -13.81 -5.88 0.96
CA ALA A 170 -15.23 -5.54 0.89
C ALA A 170 -15.45 -4.06 0.57
N GLY A 171 -16.46 -3.80 -0.23
CA GLY A 171 -16.78 -2.48 -0.75
C GLY A 171 -16.07 -2.20 -2.08
N LEU A 172 -16.85 -1.70 -3.02
CA LEU A 172 -16.32 -1.23 -4.30
C LEU A 172 -15.93 0.24 -4.16
N PRO A 173 -14.83 0.68 -4.75
CA PRO A 173 -14.49 2.10 -4.76
C PRO A 173 -15.58 2.89 -5.48
N PRO A 174 -15.82 4.14 -5.10
CA PRO A 174 -16.78 4.98 -5.80
C PRO A 174 -16.37 5.14 -7.25
N VAL A 175 -17.32 4.95 -8.16
CA VAL A 175 -17.11 5.18 -9.59
C VAL A 175 -16.77 6.65 -9.79
N PRO A 176 -15.76 7.02 -10.60
CA PRO A 176 -15.45 8.40 -10.91
C PRO A 176 -16.69 9.15 -11.39
N GLY A 177 -17.06 10.26 -10.70
CA GLY A 177 -18.26 11.03 -10.99
C GLY A 177 -19.53 10.59 -10.22
N ALA A 178 -19.51 9.49 -9.50
CA ALA A 178 -20.59 9.16 -8.57
C ALA A 178 -20.53 10.08 -7.35
N ALA A 179 -21.70 10.45 -6.83
CA ALA A 179 -21.76 11.20 -5.59
C ALA A 179 -21.07 10.42 -4.47
N VAL A 180 -20.03 11.02 -3.89
CA VAL A 180 -19.35 10.45 -2.71
C VAL A 180 -20.43 10.32 -1.62
N PRO A 181 -20.70 9.12 -1.08
CA PRO A 181 -21.63 9.00 0.03
C PRO A 181 -21.19 9.96 1.15
N PRO A 182 -22.10 10.65 1.80
CA PRO A 182 -21.73 11.57 2.86
C PRO A 182 -20.86 10.83 3.89
N ALA A 183 -19.81 11.49 4.36
CA ALA A 183 -18.82 10.97 5.33
C ALA A 183 -19.44 10.60 6.71
N ALA A 184 -20.74 10.54 6.81
CA ALA A 184 -21.55 10.36 8.01
C ALA A 184 -21.82 8.91 8.39
N ASP A 185 -21.30 7.90 7.68
CA ASP A 185 -21.43 6.54 8.17
C ASP A 185 -20.36 6.28 9.25
N THR A 186 -20.79 6.51 10.50
CA THR A 186 -19.99 6.24 11.71
C THR A 186 -19.90 4.76 12.06
N ARG A 187 -20.48 3.88 11.21
CA ARG A 187 -20.48 2.44 11.45
C ARG A 187 -19.11 1.86 11.14
N TRP A 188 -18.66 1.01 12.03
CA TRP A 188 -17.46 0.21 11.86
C TRP A 188 -17.81 -1.25 11.54
N PRO A 189 -17.01 -1.98 10.76
CA PRO A 189 -15.78 -1.57 10.07
C PRO A 189 -16.07 -0.73 8.82
N ARG A 190 -15.15 0.19 8.46
CA ARG A 190 -15.24 0.95 7.20
C ARG A 190 -14.72 0.14 6.04
N ALA A 191 -15.61 -0.30 5.19
CA ALA A 191 -15.30 -0.95 3.93
C ALA A 191 -14.94 0.09 2.82
N GLY A 192 -14.45 -0.39 1.67
CA GLY A 192 -14.17 0.46 0.50
C GLY A 192 -12.94 1.36 0.66
N MET A 193 -12.09 1.12 1.65
CA MET A 193 -10.85 1.87 1.90
C MET A 193 -9.65 1.35 1.10
N THR A 194 -9.88 0.49 0.12
CA THR A 194 -8.81 0.05 -0.78
C THR A 194 -8.33 1.24 -1.59
N VAL A 195 -7.20 1.80 -1.19
CA VAL A 195 -6.59 2.95 -1.88
C VAL A 195 -5.84 2.43 -3.10
N ILE A 196 -6.47 2.52 -4.26
CA ILE A 196 -5.82 2.30 -5.57
C ILE A 196 -5.12 3.61 -5.97
N ARG A 197 -4.32 4.16 -5.07
CA ARG A 197 -3.47 5.30 -5.39
C ARG A 197 -2.06 4.78 -5.62
N PHE A 198 -1.68 4.65 -6.87
CA PHE A 198 -0.28 4.63 -7.24
C PHE A 198 0.29 6.01 -6.89
N HIS A 199 0.84 6.13 -5.69
CA HIS A 199 1.47 7.38 -5.26
C HIS A 199 2.72 7.60 -6.11
N ASN A 200 2.58 8.37 -7.18
CA ASN A 200 3.68 8.76 -8.03
C ASN A 200 4.50 9.85 -7.31
N SER A 201 5.35 9.43 -6.38
CA SER A 201 6.26 10.32 -5.65
C SER A 201 7.52 10.68 -6.45
N HIS A 202 7.66 10.18 -7.70
CA HIS A 202 8.85 10.44 -8.51
C HIS A 202 9.09 11.93 -8.75
N LEU A 203 8.05 12.72 -8.95
CA LEU A 203 8.16 14.16 -9.17
C LEU A 203 8.63 14.90 -7.90
N VAL A 204 8.09 14.53 -6.74
CA VAL A 204 8.52 15.09 -5.45
C VAL A 204 9.97 14.70 -5.15
N TYR A 205 10.32 13.44 -5.42
CA TYR A 205 11.69 12.93 -5.25
C TYR A 205 12.66 13.66 -6.19
N ALA A 206 12.32 13.81 -7.46
CA ALA A 206 13.11 14.53 -8.44
C ALA A 206 13.31 16.01 -8.04
N LEU A 207 12.24 16.70 -7.64
CA LEU A 207 12.32 18.09 -7.18
C LEU A 207 13.21 18.23 -5.95
N THR A 208 13.17 17.29 -5.03
CA THR A 208 14.03 17.29 -3.82
C THR A 208 15.50 17.15 -4.20
N TRP A 209 15.83 16.24 -5.12
CA TRP A 209 17.20 16.03 -5.59
C TRP A 209 17.72 17.22 -6.41
N TYR A 210 16.89 17.79 -7.29
CA TYR A 210 17.28 19.00 -8.03
C TYR A 210 17.46 20.20 -7.10
N GLY A 211 16.61 20.36 -6.09
CA GLY A 211 16.77 21.41 -5.07
C GLY A 211 18.07 21.25 -4.29
N LEU A 212 18.42 20.02 -3.88
CA LEU A 212 19.68 19.74 -3.19
C LEU A 212 20.90 20.01 -4.10
N ALA A 213 20.85 19.60 -5.37
CA ALA A 213 21.91 19.84 -6.34
C ALA A 213 22.15 21.34 -6.57
N LEU A 214 21.07 22.13 -6.71
CA LEU A 214 21.16 23.59 -6.85
C LEU A 214 21.75 24.25 -5.60
N MET A 215 21.39 23.77 -4.42
CA MET A 215 21.93 24.26 -3.14
C MET A 215 23.45 24.01 -3.05
N VAL A 216 23.91 22.82 -3.41
CA VAL A 216 25.35 22.46 -3.43
C VAL A 216 26.09 23.28 -4.48
N ALA A 217 25.54 23.45 -5.69
CA ALA A 217 26.13 24.28 -6.73
C ALA A 217 26.22 25.76 -6.31
N GLY A 218 25.18 26.28 -5.68
CA GLY A 218 25.15 27.66 -5.14
C GLY A 218 26.18 27.86 -4.02
N ALA A 219 26.30 26.91 -3.11
CA ALA A 219 27.33 26.97 -2.06
C ALA A 219 28.75 26.92 -2.63
N GLY A 220 29.00 26.02 -3.60
CA GLY A 220 30.30 25.95 -4.31
C GLY A 220 30.64 27.23 -5.05
N TRP A 221 29.68 27.83 -5.77
CA TRP A 221 29.85 29.09 -6.44
C TRP A 221 30.14 30.24 -5.45
N TYR A 222 29.43 30.29 -4.31
CA TYR A 222 29.66 31.29 -3.28
C TYR A 222 31.06 31.20 -2.69
N VAL A 223 31.52 29.99 -2.34
CA VAL A 223 32.88 29.75 -1.81
C VAL A 223 33.94 30.16 -2.86
N ALA A 224 33.78 29.70 -4.11
CA ALA A 224 34.71 30.10 -5.20
C ALA A 224 34.77 31.60 -5.43
N ARG A 225 33.62 32.30 -5.35
CA ARG A 225 33.55 33.74 -5.46
C ARG A 225 34.23 34.45 -4.27
N TYR A 226 34.04 33.90 -3.06
CA TYR A 226 34.67 34.41 -1.84
C TYR A 226 36.21 34.27 -1.91
N GLU A 227 36.71 33.11 -2.30
CA GLU A 227 38.15 32.86 -2.45
C GLU A 227 38.78 33.75 -3.52
N ARG A 228 38.11 33.98 -4.66
CA ARG A 228 38.61 34.88 -5.69
C ARG A 228 38.74 36.31 -5.18
N ARG A 229 37.82 36.76 -4.32
CA ARG A 229 37.91 38.09 -3.68
C ARG A 229 39.11 38.17 -2.74
N LEU A 230 39.37 37.18 -1.93
CA LEU A 230 40.51 37.14 -1.01
C LEU A 230 41.85 37.11 -1.76
N ARG A 231 41.95 36.34 -2.86
CA ARG A 231 43.18 36.30 -3.68
C ARG A 231 43.45 37.63 -4.44
N GLY A 232 42.39 38.42 -4.73
CA GLY A 232 42.50 39.72 -5.31
C GLY A 232 43.15 40.78 -4.37
N PHE A 233 43.01 40.59 -3.05
CA PHE A 233 43.64 41.46 -2.04
C PHE A 233 45.09 41.08 -1.72
N ALA A 234 45.54 39.88 -2.09
CA ALA A 234 46.89 39.35 -1.78
C ALA A 234 47.88 39.54 -2.95
N ARG A 235 47.77 40.60 -3.77
CA ARG A 235 48.79 40.92 -4.76
C ARG A 235 50.00 41.55 -4.00
N PRO A 236 51.20 40.93 -4.03
CA PRO A 236 52.37 41.53 -3.44
C PRO A 236 52.75 42.82 -4.14
N ALA A 237 53.02 43.85 -3.36
CA ALA A 237 53.59 45.10 -3.86
C ALA A 237 54.94 44.80 -4.57
N THR A 238 55.03 45.15 -5.80
CA THR A 238 56.26 45.08 -6.61
C THR A 238 57.34 45.85 -5.90
N THR A 239 58.35 45.16 -5.38
CA THR A 239 59.56 45.77 -4.78
C THR A 239 60.29 46.57 -5.86
N PHE A 240 60.31 47.86 -5.68
CA PHE A 240 61.09 48.79 -6.51
C PHE A 240 62.55 48.58 -6.11
N ALA A 241 63.38 48.10 -7.02
CA ALA A 241 64.81 48.04 -6.81
C ALA A 241 65.42 49.44 -7.02
N PRO A 242 66.26 49.94 -6.14
CA PRO A 242 66.95 51.22 -6.42
C PRO A 242 68.04 51.03 -7.44
N ASP A 243 68.06 51.96 -8.37
CA ASP A 243 69.06 52.11 -9.42
C ASP A 243 70.38 52.64 -8.81
N ASP A 244 71.43 51.78 -8.79
CA ASP A 244 72.75 52.16 -8.37
C ASP A 244 73.48 52.78 -9.58
N THR A 245 73.38 54.12 -9.69
CA THR A 245 74.32 54.89 -10.47
C THR A 245 75.49 55.35 -9.59
N SER A 246 76.62 54.70 -9.69
CA SER A 246 77.88 55.26 -9.27
C SER A 246 78.86 55.39 -10.48
N SER A 247 79.06 56.61 -10.82
CA SER A 247 80.09 57.16 -11.64
C SER A 247 81.53 56.83 -11.15
N SER A 248 82.43 56.55 -12.06
CA SER A 248 83.77 57.13 -12.25
C SER A 248 84.56 56.34 -13.24
#